data_8a501c9e9d92d1b4aa3efbcc97299108
#
_entry.id   8a501c9e9d92d1b4aa3efbcc97299108
#
_cell.length_a   1.000
_cell.length_b   1.000
_cell.length_c   1.000
_cell.angle_alpha   90.00
_cell.angle_beta   90.00
_cell.angle_gamma   90.00
#
_symmetry.space_group_name_H-M   'P 1'
#
loop_
_entity.id
_entity.type
_entity.pdbx_description
1 polymer ?
#
loop_
_entity_poly.entity_id
_entity_poly.type
_entity_poly.pdbx_seq_one_letter_code
_entity_poly.pdbx_strand_id
1 'polypeptide(L)'
;MGAFFEGENLKIFLAEYLGFCYGVKRAIKIAKENADGKCCTLGPIIHNPQMVERLRAEGVDSAESLESVNEGTVIIRSHGVGPKVYEQIKAKGLRTLDATCPHVKKAQMSARELVKQGYEVVIVGEKNHPEVKSILEWAEKSTTIIESEVEAEKFKSCQRLGIVSQTTVSGTHFEKIVLQLLKKSSDIKILRTICTATDQRQKAAMELAEKVDVMLVVGGRNSANTTKLAKLCKTKCKTYHIETAEEIKSEWFTQSENLSSLKVGVTAGASTPDWLIKEVTEKLKTYAE
;
A
#
# COMPACT_ATOMS: atom_id res chain seq x y z
N MET A 1 21.67 7.03 -14.05
CA MET A 1 21.38 6.30 -12.81
C MET A 1 22.64 5.56 -12.44
N GLY A 2 23.31 5.91 -11.34
CA GLY A 2 24.53 5.24 -10.87
C GLY A 2 24.18 3.96 -10.11
N ALA A 3 25.07 2.97 -10.11
CA ALA A 3 24.92 1.81 -9.25
C ALA A 3 25.02 2.25 -7.77
N PHE A 4 24.21 1.66 -6.91
CA PHE A 4 24.31 1.82 -5.45
C PHE A 4 25.57 1.10 -4.93
N PHE A 5 25.92 -0.02 -5.55
CA PHE A 5 27.11 -0.81 -5.25
C PHE A 5 27.57 -1.53 -6.52
N GLU A 6 28.89 -1.56 -6.76
CA GLU A 6 29.53 -2.30 -7.87
C GLU A 6 30.54 -3.30 -7.29
N GLY A 7 30.22 -4.59 -7.37
CA GLY A 7 31.11 -5.71 -7.13
C GLY A 7 31.56 -6.35 -8.45
N GLU A 8 32.46 -7.33 -8.37
CA GLU A 8 32.98 -8.04 -9.54
C GLU A 8 31.88 -8.80 -10.30
N ASN A 9 31.01 -9.51 -9.56
CA ASN A 9 29.99 -10.39 -10.11
C ASN A 9 28.60 -9.75 -10.21
N LEU A 10 28.33 -8.69 -9.43
CA LEU A 10 27.00 -8.15 -9.27
C LEU A 10 27.02 -6.64 -9.04
N LYS A 11 26.14 -5.91 -9.75
CA LYS A 11 25.88 -4.47 -9.55
C LYS A 11 24.49 -4.28 -8.97
N ILE A 12 24.39 -3.54 -7.85
CA ILE A 12 23.14 -3.28 -7.15
C ILE A 12 22.65 -1.88 -7.47
N PHE A 13 21.38 -1.77 -7.83
CA PHE A 13 20.69 -0.52 -8.10
C PHE A 13 19.47 -0.38 -7.19
N LEU A 14 19.26 0.81 -6.63
CA LEU A 14 18.06 1.10 -5.85
C LEU A 14 17.08 1.94 -6.66
N ALA A 15 15.79 1.66 -6.53
CA ALA A 15 14.77 2.53 -7.08
C ALA A 15 14.80 3.89 -6.38
N GLU A 16 14.51 4.98 -7.11
CA GLU A 16 14.54 6.35 -6.56
C GLU A 16 13.56 6.53 -5.39
N TYR A 17 12.37 5.93 -5.50
CA TYR A 17 11.33 5.97 -4.48
C TYR A 17 11.06 4.57 -3.96
N LEU A 18 11.54 4.25 -2.76
CA LEU A 18 11.35 2.96 -2.09
C LEU A 18 11.15 3.15 -0.58
N GLY A 19 10.60 2.12 0.10
CA GLY A 19 10.40 2.12 1.53
C GLY A 19 9.27 3.04 2.02
N PHE A 20 9.28 3.37 3.31
CA PHE A 20 8.20 4.08 3.98
C PHE A 20 7.75 5.35 3.27
N CYS A 21 6.44 5.44 2.96
CA CYS A 21 5.84 6.69 2.53
C CYS A 21 5.54 7.62 3.71
N TYR A 22 5.20 8.89 3.43
CA TYR A 22 4.83 9.87 4.44
C TYR A 22 3.71 9.38 5.38
N GLY A 23 2.63 8.80 4.82
CA GLY A 23 1.49 8.33 5.60
C GLY A 23 1.87 7.23 6.58
N VAL A 24 2.74 6.30 6.15
CA VAL A 24 3.26 5.22 7.00
C VAL A 24 4.20 5.78 8.08
N LYS A 25 5.15 6.66 7.72
CA LYS A 25 6.06 7.32 8.70
C LYS A 25 5.27 8.04 9.77
N ARG A 26 4.21 8.78 9.37
CA ARG A 26 3.32 9.47 10.30
C ARG A 26 2.59 8.50 11.25
N ALA A 27 2.03 7.42 10.73
CA ALA A 27 1.30 6.44 11.54
C ALA A 27 2.20 5.76 12.57
N ILE A 28 3.40 5.34 12.17
CA ILE A 28 4.41 4.75 13.07
C ILE A 28 4.87 5.75 14.12
N LYS A 29 5.10 7.02 13.74
CA LYS A 29 5.47 8.07 14.69
C LYS A 29 4.41 8.25 15.77
N ILE A 30 3.13 8.35 15.38
CA ILE A 30 2.01 8.45 16.35
C ILE A 30 1.99 7.24 17.29
N ALA A 31 2.18 6.02 16.77
CA ALA A 31 2.22 4.82 17.59
C ALA A 31 3.37 4.86 18.60
N LYS A 32 4.59 5.17 18.16
CA LYS A 32 5.78 5.22 19.03
C LYS A 32 5.71 6.31 20.10
N GLU A 33 5.22 7.49 19.76
CA GLU A 33 5.09 8.61 20.70
C GLU A 33 4.04 8.36 21.80
N ASN A 34 3.19 7.34 21.63
CA ASN A 34 2.15 6.97 22.58
C ASN A 34 2.29 5.51 23.09
N ALA A 35 3.49 4.93 22.96
CA ALA A 35 3.81 3.58 23.43
C ALA A 35 3.98 3.58 24.97
N ASP A 36 2.87 3.71 25.71
CA ASP A 36 2.81 3.73 27.17
C ASP A 36 2.33 2.40 27.80
N GLY A 37 2.24 1.35 26.99
CA GLY A 37 1.73 0.03 27.38
C GLY A 37 0.22 -0.03 27.54
N LYS A 38 -0.49 1.09 27.38
CA LYS A 38 -1.96 1.18 27.42
C LYS A 38 -2.54 1.62 26.07
N CYS A 39 -1.75 1.54 25.00
CA CYS A 39 -2.24 1.83 23.68
C CYS A 39 -2.30 0.58 22.79
N CYS A 40 -3.30 0.51 21.95
CA CYS A 40 -3.40 -0.51 20.91
C CYS A 40 -3.84 0.08 19.59
N THR A 41 -3.40 -0.55 18.48
CA THR A 41 -3.93 -0.23 17.17
C THR A 41 -5.13 -1.11 16.86
N LEU A 42 -6.15 -0.57 16.20
CA LEU A 42 -7.30 -1.36 15.75
C LEU A 42 -6.95 -2.03 14.40
N GLY A 43 -6.54 -3.30 14.49
CA GLY A 43 -5.85 -4.03 13.44
C GLY A 43 -4.40 -3.54 13.23
N PRO A 44 -3.59 -4.23 12.42
CA PRO A 44 -2.19 -3.85 12.20
C PRO A 44 -2.08 -2.43 11.65
N ILE A 45 -1.20 -1.61 12.26
CA ILE A 45 -1.04 -0.18 11.91
C ILE A 45 -0.70 0.02 10.42
N ILE A 46 0.07 -0.92 9.88
CA ILE A 46 0.47 -1.03 8.47
C ILE A 46 0.58 -2.50 8.07
N HIS A 47 0.60 -2.78 6.78
CA HIS A 47 0.82 -4.14 6.24
C HIS A 47 2.32 -4.48 6.15
N ASN A 48 2.97 -4.64 7.30
CA ASN A 48 4.34 -5.15 7.42
C ASN A 48 4.48 -5.89 8.76
N PRO A 49 4.56 -7.24 8.76
CA PRO A 49 4.59 -8.04 9.98
C PRO A 49 5.79 -7.70 10.88
N GLN A 50 6.98 -7.50 10.32
CA GLN A 50 8.21 -7.22 11.06
C GLN A 50 8.10 -5.88 11.82
N MET A 51 7.48 -4.87 11.19
CA MET A 51 7.27 -3.58 11.86
C MET A 51 6.18 -3.65 12.94
N VAL A 52 5.13 -4.43 12.72
CA VAL A 52 4.06 -4.65 13.71
C VAL A 52 4.65 -5.34 14.95
N GLU A 53 5.45 -6.39 14.77
CA GLU A 53 6.11 -7.09 15.88
C GLU A 53 7.09 -6.18 16.65
N ARG A 54 7.83 -5.35 15.92
CA ARG A 54 8.71 -4.36 16.54
C ARG A 54 7.94 -3.34 17.39
N LEU A 55 6.79 -2.86 16.91
CA LEU A 55 5.94 -1.94 17.68
C LEU A 55 5.33 -2.63 18.90
N ARG A 56 4.99 -3.92 18.78
CA ARG A 56 4.54 -4.71 19.93
C ARG A 56 5.61 -4.82 21.02
N ALA A 57 6.85 -5.08 20.62
CA ALA A 57 7.98 -5.09 21.55
C ALA A 57 8.24 -3.71 22.19
N GLU A 58 7.84 -2.63 21.52
CA GLU A 58 7.91 -1.24 22.02
C GLU A 58 6.65 -0.84 22.82
N GLY A 59 5.71 -1.75 23.09
CA GLY A 59 4.52 -1.52 23.93
C GLY A 59 3.27 -1.03 23.17
N VAL A 60 3.21 -1.22 21.84
CA VAL A 60 2.03 -0.91 21.02
C VAL A 60 1.43 -2.21 20.49
N ASP A 61 0.40 -2.72 21.14
CA ASP A 61 -0.31 -3.92 20.72
C ASP A 61 -1.26 -3.66 19.53
N SER A 62 -1.71 -4.76 18.91
CA SER A 62 -2.73 -4.73 17.85
C SER A 62 -3.94 -5.51 18.31
N ALA A 63 -5.09 -4.86 18.46
CA ALA A 63 -6.37 -5.48 18.75
C ALA A 63 -7.09 -5.80 17.43
N GLU A 64 -7.62 -7.01 17.30
CA GLU A 64 -8.37 -7.41 16.10
C GLU A 64 -9.73 -6.70 16.02
N SER A 65 -10.35 -6.46 17.17
CA SER A 65 -11.64 -5.80 17.27
C SER A 65 -11.70 -4.85 18.46
N LEU A 66 -12.64 -3.90 18.42
CA LEU A 66 -12.84 -2.93 19.51
C LEU A 66 -13.43 -3.58 20.77
N GLU A 67 -14.08 -4.73 20.65
CA GLU A 67 -14.69 -5.46 21.78
C GLU A 67 -13.63 -5.90 22.79
N SER A 68 -12.42 -6.26 22.32
CA SER A 68 -11.31 -6.69 23.18
C SER A 68 -10.60 -5.53 23.89
N VAL A 69 -10.94 -4.27 23.58
CA VAL A 69 -10.30 -3.09 24.19
C VAL A 69 -11.22 -2.51 25.25
N ASN A 70 -10.79 -2.57 26.51
CA ASN A 70 -11.60 -2.11 27.64
C ASN A 70 -11.11 -0.78 28.26
N GLU A 71 -9.84 -0.43 28.09
CA GLU A 71 -9.26 0.82 28.61
C GLU A 71 -8.13 1.33 27.72
N GLY A 72 -7.70 2.57 27.94
CA GLY A 72 -6.52 3.15 27.31
C GLY A 72 -6.80 3.89 26.00
N THR A 73 -5.81 3.85 25.10
CA THR A 73 -5.81 4.61 23.84
C THR A 73 -5.93 3.68 22.63
N VAL A 74 -6.89 3.95 21.78
CA VAL A 74 -7.06 3.27 20.49
C VAL A 74 -6.45 4.12 19.38
N ILE A 75 -5.48 3.56 18.66
CA ILE A 75 -4.85 4.17 17.51
C ILE A 75 -5.54 3.65 16.25
N ILE A 76 -6.20 4.53 15.49
CA ILE A 76 -6.76 4.19 14.20
C ILE A 76 -5.62 4.01 13.21
N ARG A 77 -5.54 2.83 12.58
CA ARG A 77 -4.50 2.47 11.62
C ARG A 77 -4.46 3.36 10.38
N SER A 78 -3.37 3.32 9.62
CA SER A 78 -3.16 4.13 8.41
C SER A 78 -4.25 3.98 7.33
N HIS A 79 -4.94 2.84 7.30
CA HIS A 79 -6.03 2.52 6.35
C HIS A 79 -7.37 3.20 6.71
N GLY A 80 -7.45 3.79 7.91
CA GLY A 80 -8.70 4.34 8.43
C GLY A 80 -9.73 3.29 8.83
N VAL A 81 -10.82 3.79 9.38
CA VAL A 81 -12.04 3.05 9.74
C VAL A 81 -13.26 3.88 9.39
N GLY A 82 -14.44 3.28 9.38
CA GLY A 82 -15.70 4.00 9.16
C GLY A 82 -16.16 4.83 10.35
N PRO A 83 -17.15 5.70 10.16
CA PRO A 83 -17.62 6.64 11.19
C PRO A 83 -18.16 5.94 12.45
N LYS A 84 -18.82 4.80 12.30
CA LYS A 84 -19.36 4.02 13.44
C LYS A 84 -18.28 3.58 14.44
N VAL A 85 -17.07 3.30 13.97
CA VAL A 85 -15.97 2.89 14.86
C VAL A 85 -15.57 4.03 15.79
N TYR A 86 -15.55 5.27 15.30
CA TYR A 86 -15.27 6.45 16.14
C TYR A 86 -16.35 6.64 17.21
N GLU A 87 -17.62 6.43 16.85
CA GLU A 87 -18.75 6.50 17.79
C GLU A 87 -18.64 5.42 18.88
N GLN A 88 -18.27 4.20 18.49
CA GLN A 88 -18.08 3.08 19.43
C GLN A 88 -16.91 3.32 20.38
N ILE A 89 -15.78 3.84 19.90
CA ILE A 89 -14.63 4.20 20.74
C ILE A 89 -15.04 5.26 21.77
N LYS A 90 -15.76 6.29 21.32
CA LYS A 90 -16.29 7.34 22.19
C LYS A 90 -17.27 6.81 23.23
N ALA A 91 -18.19 5.92 22.83
CA ALA A 91 -19.17 5.30 23.74
C ALA A 91 -18.51 4.44 24.82
N LYS A 92 -17.35 3.83 24.54
CA LYS A 92 -16.53 3.10 25.52
C LYS A 92 -15.67 4.01 26.42
N GLY A 93 -15.68 5.33 26.21
CA GLY A 93 -14.83 6.27 26.97
C GLY A 93 -13.34 6.15 26.67
N LEU A 94 -12.97 5.52 25.55
CA LEU A 94 -11.58 5.32 25.16
C LEU A 94 -11.00 6.57 24.47
N ARG A 95 -9.72 6.83 24.70
CA ARG A 95 -9.00 7.87 23.96
C ARG A 95 -8.73 7.41 22.54
N THR A 96 -8.91 8.30 21.56
CA THR A 96 -8.67 8.00 20.15
C THR A 96 -7.48 8.82 19.61
N LEU A 97 -6.56 8.14 18.93
CA LEU A 97 -5.53 8.77 18.10
C LEU A 97 -5.72 8.35 16.65
N ASP A 98 -5.97 9.31 15.78
CA ASP A 98 -6.24 9.05 14.36
C ASP A 98 -4.94 9.08 13.53
N ALA A 99 -4.40 7.88 13.25
CA ALA A 99 -3.25 7.71 12.37
C ALA A 99 -3.64 7.45 10.91
N THR A 100 -4.93 7.61 10.54
CA THR A 100 -5.37 7.50 9.15
C THR A 100 -4.52 8.36 8.23
N CYS A 101 -4.04 7.77 7.14
CA CYS A 101 -3.26 8.49 6.14
C CYS A 101 -4.10 9.64 5.53
N PRO A 102 -3.57 10.87 5.39
CA PRO A 102 -4.31 11.98 4.79
C PRO A 102 -4.85 11.69 3.39
N HIS A 103 -4.14 10.90 2.58
CA HIS A 103 -4.63 10.47 1.26
C HIS A 103 -5.84 9.53 1.37
N VAL A 104 -5.84 8.62 2.33
CA VAL A 104 -7.00 7.76 2.62
C VAL A 104 -8.18 8.61 3.09
N LYS A 105 -7.94 9.54 4.01
CA LYS A 105 -8.96 10.48 4.50
C LYS A 105 -9.57 11.31 3.37
N LYS A 106 -8.74 11.76 2.41
CA LYS A 106 -9.21 12.44 1.20
C LYS A 106 -10.13 11.53 0.37
N ALA A 107 -9.78 10.25 0.17
CA ALA A 107 -10.62 9.31 -0.58
C ALA A 107 -11.97 9.06 0.12
N GLN A 108 -11.96 8.88 1.45
CA GLN A 108 -13.17 8.74 2.26
C GLN A 108 -14.10 9.96 2.10
N MET A 109 -13.55 11.16 2.27
CA MET A 109 -14.33 12.40 2.18
C MET A 109 -14.81 12.67 0.75
N SER A 110 -14.01 12.33 -0.26
CA SER A 110 -14.39 12.44 -1.67
C SER A 110 -15.58 11.54 -2.00
N ALA A 111 -15.56 10.28 -1.56
CA ALA A 111 -16.67 9.36 -1.77
C ALA A 111 -17.96 9.84 -1.06
N ARG A 112 -17.84 10.24 0.20
CA ARG A 112 -18.95 10.80 1.00
C ARG A 112 -19.57 12.04 0.34
N GLU A 113 -18.73 12.94 -0.17
CA GLU A 113 -19.21 14.17 -0.80
C GLU A 113 -19.94 13.90 -2.12
N LEU A 114 -19.44 12.95 -2.93
CA LEU A 114 -20.12 12.52 -4.15
C LEU A 114 -21.52 11.96 -3.85
N VAL A 115 -21.65 11.10 -2.84
CA VAL A 115 -22.97 10.59 -2.42
C VAL A 115 -23.90 11.72 -1.97
N LYS A 116 -23.43 12.68 -1.18
CA LYS A 116 -24.20 13.85 -0.77
C LYS A 116 -24.66 14.71 -1.94
N GLN A 117 -23.88 14.77 -3.01
CA GLN A 117 -24.22 15.45 -4.25
C GLN A 117 -25.17 14.65 -5.14
N GLY A 118 -25.62 13.46 -4.72
CA GLY A 118 -26.57 12.61 -5.44
C GLY A 118 -25.94 11.74 -6.54
N TYR A 119 -24.65 11.48 -6.49
CA TYR A 119 -23.99 10.53 -7.38
C TYR A 119 -24.10 9.08 -6.84
N GLU A 120 -24.33 8.13 -7.72
CA GLU A 120 -23.96 6.74 -7.43
C GLU A 120 -22.45 6.64 -7.47
N VAL A 121 -21.83 6.05 -6.44
CA VAL A 121 -20.38 6.06 -6.30
C VAL A 121 -19.77 4.70 -6.64
N VAL A 122 -18.74 4.71 -7.45
CA VAL A 122 -17.87 3.56 -7.70
C VAL A 122 -16.53 3.80 -6.98
N ILE A 123 -16.13 2.82 -6.17
CA ILE A 123 -14.79 2.75 -5.58
C ILE A 123 -13.99 1.72 -6.39
N VAL A 124 -12.98 2.18 -7.13
CA VAL A 124 -12.05 1.28 -7.83
C VAL A 124 -11.01 0.78 -6.83
N GLY A 125 -11.04 -0.52 -6.50
CA GLY A 125 -10.12 -1.09 -5.52
C GLY A 125 -10.52 -2.49 -5.04
N GLU A 126 -9.70 -3.11 -4.22
CA GLU A 126 -9.87 -4.46 -3.71
C GLU A 126 -10.97 -4.53 -2.65
N LYS A 127 -12.04 -5.30 -2.89
CA LYS A 127 -13.23 -5.43 -2.02
C LYS A 127 -12.91 -5.72 -0.56
N ASN A 128 -11.94 -6.58 -0.33
CA ASN A 128 -11.59 -7.02 1.02
C ASN A 128 -10.53 -6.15 1.69
N HIS A 129 -9.97 -5.17 0.98
CA HIS A 129 -8.93 -4.30 1.56
C HIS A 129 -9.50 -3.36 2.62
N PRO A 130 -8.84 -3.21 3.79
CA PRO A 130 -9.30 -2.35 4.88
C PRO A 130 -9.58 -0.90 4.48
N GLU A 131 -8.74 -0.33 3.63
CA GLU A 131 -8.94 1.03 3.12
C GLU A 131 -10.23 1.14 2.32
N VAL A 132 -10.50 0.20 1.41
CA VAL A 132 -11.71 0.22 0.58
C VAL A 132 -12.96 0.06 1.42
N LYS A 133 -12.92 -0.83 2.42
CA LYS A 133 -14.02 -0.97 3.40
C LYS A 133 -14.26 0.33 4.15
N SER A 134 -13.20 1.01 4.58
CA SER A 134 -13.34 2.29 5.26
C SER A 134 -13.93 3.39 4.36
N ILE A 135 -13.53 3.45 3.09
CA ILE A 135 -14.10 4.41 2.11
C ILE A 135 -15.59 4.11 1.91
N LEU A 136 -15.96 2.83 1.75
CA LEU A 136 -17.36 2.39 1.60
C LEU A 136 -18.22 2.79 2.79
N GLU A 137 -17.72 2.60 4.02
CA GLU A 137 -18.44 2.96 5.24
C GLU A 137 -18.65 4.48 5.38
N TRP A 138 -17.71 5.31 4.91
CA TRP A 138 -17.86 6.77 4.85
C TRP A 138 -18.79 7.25 3.73
N ALA A 139 -18.87 6.52 2.62
CA ALA A 139 -19.76 6.82 1.51
C ALA A 139 -21.21 6.42 1.82
N GLU A 140 -21.41 5.42 2.68
CA GLU A 140 -22.71 4.87 3.08
C GLU A 140 -23.47 4.22 1.91
N LYS A 141 -24.65 4.78 1.54
CA LYS A 141 -25.56 4.22 0.51
C LYS A 141 -25.09 4.52 -0.91
N SER A 142 -25.62 3.77 -1.88
CA SER A 142 -25.40 3.99 -3.32
C SER A 142 -23.94 3.89 -3.76
N THR A 143 -23.18 2.95 -3.16
CA THR A 143 -21.76 2.79 -3.45
C THR A 143 -21.45 1.34 -3.83
N THR A 144 -20.72 1.16 -4.94
CA THR A 144 -20.29 -0.13 -5.48
C THR A 144 -18.78 -0.20 -5.56
N ILE A 145 -18.18 -1.33 -5.18
CA ILE A 145 -16.74 -1.57 -5.35
C ILE A 145 -16.54 -2.32 -6.66
N ILE A 146 -15.59 -1.87 -7.48
CA ILE A 146 -15.21 -2.49 -8.75
C ILE A 146 -13.71 -2.77 -8.73
N GLU A 147 -13.36 -4.05 -8.96
CA GLU A 147 -11.97 -4.53 -8.94
C GLU A 147 -11.40 -4.74 -10.35
N SER A 148 -12.26 -4.89 -11.37
CA SER A 148 -11.84 -5.27 -12.72
C SER A 148 -12.64 -4.57 -13.82
N GLU A 149 -12.06 -4.57 -15.03
CA GLU A 149 -12.71 -4.08 -16.25
C GLU A 149 -14.01 -4.84 -16.53
N VAL A 150 -14.03 -6.16 -16.30
CA VAL A 150 -15.22 -7.02 -16.49
C VAL A 150 -16.35 -6.63 -15.53
N GLU A 151 -16.05 -6.29 -14.29
CA GLU A 151 -17.06 -5.79 -13.35
C GLU A 151 -17.56 -4.39 -13.76
N ALA A 152 -16.69 -3.53 -14.25
CA ALA A 152 -17.06 -2.20 -14.76
C ALA A 152 -17.98 -2.32 -16.01
N GLU A 153 -17.71 -3.27 -16.89
CA GLU A 153 -18.56 -3.52 -18.05
C GLU A 153 -19.97 -3.97 -17.64
N LYS A 154 -20.09 -4.76 -16.57
CA LYS A 154 -21.38 -5.24 -16.04
C LYS A 154 -22.09 -4.23 -15.15
N PHE A 155 -21.46 -3.11 -14.82
CA PHE A 155 -22.07 -2.06 -14.01
C PHE A 155 -23.31 -1.50 -14.73
N LYS A 156 -24.41 -1.34 -14.01
CA LYS A 156 -25.67 -0.80 -14.55
C LYS A 156 -25.52 0.69 -14.82
N SER A 157 -26.09 1.14 -15.94
CA SER A 157 -26.14 2.57 -16.25
C SER A 157 -26.94 3.34 -15.18
N CYS A 158 -26.47 4.51 -14.83
CA CYS A 158 -27.10 5.40 -13.85
C CYS A 158 -27.11 6.84 -14.37
N GLN A 159 -27.87 7.71 -13.72
CA GLN A 159 -28.01 9.10 -14.16
C GLN A 159 -26.73 9.91 -13.85
N ARG A 160 -26.16 9.73 -12.67
CA ARG A 160 -25.00 10.48 -12.16
C ARG A 160 -24.00 9.52 -11.53
N LEU A 161 -22.79 9.45 -12.04
CA LEU A 161 -21.75 8.51 -11.60
C LEU A 161 -20.54 9.23 -11.03
N GLY A 162 -20.24 8.99 -9.76
CA GLY A 162 -19.02 9.43 -9.10
C GLY A 162 -17.99 8.30 -9.04
N ILE A 163 -16.73 8.57 -9.35
CA ILE A 163 -15.67 7.56 -9.32
C ILE A 163 -14.53 8.01 -8.41
N VAL A 164 -14.17 7.17 -7.44
CA VAL A 164 -12.97 7.32 -6.58
C VAL A 164 -12.14 6.05 -6.65
N SER A 165 -10.93 6.06 -6.11
CA SER A 165 -10.07 4.88 -6.07
C SER A 165 -9.46 4.64 -4.70
N GLN A 166 -9.12 3.37 -4.42
CA GLN A 166 -8.14 3.01 -3.41
C GLN A 166 -6.81 3.69 -3.72
N THR A 167 -6.13 4.22 -2.70
CA THR A 167 -4.91 5.04 -2.88
C THR A 167 -3.73 4.28 -3.50
N THR A 168 -3.76 2.95 -3.49
CA THR A 168 -2.68 2.07 -4.00
C THR A 168 -2.99 1.39 -5.33
N VAL A 169 -4.08 1.74 -6.00
CA VAL A 169 -4.39 1.25 -7.35
C VAL A 169 -3.37 1.80 -8.35
N SER A 170 -2.99 1.02 -9.36
CA SER A 170 -2.15 1.53 -10.44
C SER A 170 -2.94 2.45 -11.38
N GLY A 171 -2.29 3.51 -11.87
CA GLY A 171 -2.93 4.46 -12.79
C GLY A 171 -3.53 3.79 -14.01
N THR A 172 -2.77 2.89 -14.66
CA THR A 172 -3.23 2.14 -15.83
C THR A 172 -4.44 1.25 -15.56
N HIS A 173 -4.49 0.61 -14.39
CA HIS A 173 -5.65 -0.22 -14.03
C HIS A 173 -6.90 0.66 -13.74
N PHE A 174 -6.71 1.78 -13.06
CA PHE A 174 -7.77 2.76 -12.83
C PHE A 174 -8.33 3.30 -14.16
N GLU A 175 -7.47 3.70 -15.08
CA GLU A 175 -7.85 4.22 -16.40
C GLU A 175 -8.67 3.24 -17.20
N LYS A 176 -8.27 1.96 -17.25
CA LYS A 176 -8.99 0.91 -17.95
C LYS A 176 -10.41 0.71 -17.40
N ILE A 177 -10.58 0.71 -16.08
CA ILE A 177 -11.89 0.61 -15.42
C ILE A 177 -12.73 1.85 -15.73
N VAL A 178 -12.15 3.05 -15.62
CA VAL A 178 -12.84 4.31 -15.92
C VAL A 178 -13.35 4.35 -17.36
N LEU A 179 -12.55 3.90 -18.35
CA LEU A 179 -12.97 3.84 -19.76
C LEU A 179 -14.24 3.00 -19.98
N GLN A 180 -14.43 1.91 -19.23
CA GLN A 180 -15.68 1.13 -19.28
C GLN A 180 -16.84 1.88 -18.63
N LEU A 181 -16.57 2.59 -17.51
CA LEU A 181 -17.59 3.33 -16.78
C LEU A 181 -18.05 4.59 -17.50
N LEU A 182 -17.24 5.19 -18.37
CA LEU A 182 -17.64 6.35 -19.19
C LEU A 182 -18.90 6.11 -20.04
N LYS A 183 -19.17 4.85 -20.38
CA LYS A 183 -20.35 4.44 -21.17
C LYS A 183 -21.62 4.28 -20.31
N LYS A 184 -21.50 4.44 -18.97
CA LYS A 184 -22.56 4.06 -18.02
C LYS A 184 -23.37 5.25 -17.48
N SER A 185 -22.92 6.49 -17.75
CA SER A 185 -23.64 7.69 -17.31
C SER A 185 -23.29 8.86 -18.21
N SER A 186 -24.21 9.85 -18.31
CA SER A 186 -23.99 11.11 -19.01
C SER A 186 -23.42 12.20 -18.10
N ASP A 187 -23.57 12.09 -16.77
CA ASP A 187 -22.99 13.00 -15.76
C ASP A 187 -21.99 12.22 -14.92
N ILE A 188 -20.69 12.36 -15.22
CA ILE A 188 -19.62 11.60 -14.56
C ILE A 188 -18.64 12.53 -13.89
N LYS A 189 -18.37 12.27 -12.60
CA LYS A 189 -17.36 12.97 -11.81
C LYS A 189 -16.27 12.02 -11.35
N ILE A 190 -15.07 12.18 -11.89
CA ILE A 190 -13.92 11.34 -11.59
C ILE A 190 -12.98 12.07 -10.62
N LEU A 191 -12.79 11.51 -9.44
CA LEU A 191 -11.83 12.00 -8.44
C LEU A 191 -10.72 10.95 -8.28
N ARG A 192 -9.60 11.15 -9.00
CA ARG A 192 -8.44 10.28 -8.92
C ARG A 192 -7.79 10.40 -7.54
N THR A 193 -8.11 9.47 -6.65
CA THR A 193 -7.62 9.44 -5.26
C THR A 193 -6.39 8.57 -5.06
N ILE A 194 -5.75 8.08 -6.12
CA ILE A 194 -4.44 7.42 -6.09
C ILE A 194 -3.42 8.39 -5.47
N CYS A 195 -2.62 7.91 -4.52
CA CYS A 195 -1.67 8.79 -3.86
C CYS A 195 -0.38 8.95 -4.69
N THR A 196 0.20 10.15 -4.65
CA THR A 196 1.45 10.49 -5.35
C THR A 196 2.59 9.54 -5.00
N ALA A 197 2.66 9.09 -3.73
CA ALA A 197 3.69 8.15 -3.29
C ALA A 197 3.55 6.77 -3.97
N THR A 198 2.33 6.35 -4.31
CA THR A 198 2.09 5.13 -5.11
C THR A 198 2.59 5.31 -6.54
N ASP A 199 2.19 6.40 -7.21
CA ASP A 199 2.60 6.70 -8.58
C ASP A 199 4.13 6.79 -8.70
N GLN A 200 4.78 7.51 -7.80
CA GLN A 200 6.25 7.66 -7.78
C GLN A 200 6.96 6.32 -7.63
N ARG A 201 6.51 5.46 -6.70
CA ARG A 201 7.12 4.13 -6.49
C ARG A 201 6.92 3.21 -7.67
N GLN A 202 5.72 3.18 -8.24
CA GLN A 202 5.43 2.35 -9.39
C GLN A 202 6.27 2.78 -10.61
N LYS A 203 6.35 4.09 -10.88
CA LYS A 203 7.16 4.64 -11.96
C LYS A 203 8.64 4.31 -11.76
N ALA A 204 9.21 4.62 -10.59
CA ALA A 204 10.62 4.36 -10.29
C ALA A 204 10.98 2.86 -10.36
N ALA A 205 10.09 1.99 -9.88
CA ALA A 205 10.30 0.55 -9.95
C ALA A 205 10.25 0.02 -11.39
N MET A 206 9.34 0.52 -12.22
CA MET A 206 9.24 0.15 -13.64
C MET A 206 10.47 0.63 -14.43
N GLU A 207 10.89 1.88 -14.24
CA GLU A 207 12.08 2.44 -14.88
C GLU A 207 13.35 1.69 -14.48
N LEU A 208 13.43 1.19 -13.24
CA LEU A 208 14.54 0.35 -12.80
C LEU A 208 14.45 -1.05 -13.41
N ALA A 209 13.27 -1.67 -13.40
CA ALA A 209 13.05 -3.01 -13.92
C ALA A 209 13.38 -3.15 -15.43
N GLU A 210 13.33 -2.05 -16.19
CA GLU A 210 13.74 -2.01 -17.61
C GLU A 210 15.26 -1.99 -17.80
N LYS A 211 16.04 -1.77 -16.74
CA LYS A 211 17.51 -1.54 -16.81
C LYS A 211 18.32 -2.61 -16.08
N VAL A 212 17.66 -3.55 -15.43
CA VAL A 212 18.29 -4.60 -14.61
C VAL A 212 17.83 -5.98 -15.04
N ASP A 213 18.63 -6.99 -14.72
CA ASP A 213 18.37 -8.39 -15.08
C ASP A 213 17.41 -9.05 -14.08
N VAL A 214 17.54 -8.67 -12.81
CA VAL A 214 16.73 -9.20 -11.71
C VAL A 214 16.23 -8.07 -10.82
N MET A 215 14.96 -8.13 -10.43
CA MET A 215 14.37 -7.22 -9.45
C MET A 215 14.04 -7.94 -8.14
N LEU A 216 14.46 -7.36 -7.02
CA LEU A 216 13.98 -7.71 -5.69
C LEU A 216 12.97 -6.65 -5.23
N VAL A 217 11.77 -7.09 -4.92
CA VAL A 217 10.70 -6.25 -4.36
C VAL A 217 10.52 -6.60 -2.89
N VAL A 218 10.95 -5.71 -2.00
CA VAL A 218 11.00 -5.95 -0.56
C VAL A 218 9.73 -5.45 0.13
N GLY A 219 9.13 -6.30 0.96
CA GLY A 219 8.02 -5.93 1.84
C GLY A 219 6.93 -7.00 1.94
N GLY A 220 5.99 -6.78 2.85
CA GLY A 220 4.98 -7.76 3.23
C GLY A 220 4.13 -8.26 2.06
N ARG A 221 3.91 -9.57 1.99
CA ARG A 221 3.02 -10.21 1.00
C ARG A 221 1.56 -9.82 1.21
N ASN A 222 1.21 -9.42 2.41
CA ASN A 222 -0.11 -8.89 2.77
C ASN A 222 -0.31 -7.40 2.40
N SER A 223 0.74 -6.74 1.85
CA SER A 223 0.66 -5.36 1.39
C SER A 223 0.20 -5.28 -0.06
N ALA A 224 -1.00 -4.75 -0.31
CA ALA A 224 -1.53 -4.53 -1.66
C ALA A 224 -0.57 -3.70 -2.53
N ASN A 225 0.05 -2.65 -1.96
CA ASN A 225 1.03 -1.83 -2.67
C ASN A 225 2.27 -2.64 -3.09
N THR A 226 2.84 -3.45 -2.18
CA THR A 226 4.05 -4.24 -2.48
C THR A 226 3.76 -5.34 -3.50
N THR A 227 2.63 -6.03 -3.36
CA THR A 227 2.20 -7.07 -4.29
C THR A 227 1.97 -6.51 -5.71
N LYS A 228 1.36 -5.33 -5.82
CA LYS A 228 1.18 -4.65 -7.12
C LYS A 228 2.53 -4.24 -7.72
N LEU A 229 3.43 -3.72 -6.90
CA LEU A 229 4.78 -3.36 -7.33
C LEU A 229 5.53 -4.56 -7.91
N ALA A 230 5.49 -5.71 -7.23
CA ALA A 230 6.08 -6.96 -7.71
C ALA A 230 5.44 -7.44 -9.02
N LYS A 231 4.12 -7.36 -9.15
CA LYS A 231 3.42 -7.71 -10.40
C LYS A 231 3.84 -6.81 -11.56
N LEU A 232 4.00 -5.52 -11.34
CA LEU A 232 4.46 -4.57 -12.36
C LEU A 232 5.89 -4.90 -12.80
N CYS A 233 6.83 -5.07 -11.87
CA CYS A 233 8.22 -5.40 -12.20
C CYS A 233 8.34 -6.72 -12.98
N LYS A 234 7.52 -7.74 -12.64
CA LYS A 234 7.46 -9.03 -13.37
C LYS A 234 7.10 -8.90 -14.84
N THR A 235 6.49 -7.81 -15.28
CA THR A 235 6.21 -7.56 -16.70
C THR A 235 7.44 -7.12 -17.49
N LYS A 236 8.55 -6.78 -16.80
CA LYS A 236 9.75 -6.22 -17.40
C LYS A 236 10.98 -7.13 -17.28
N CYS A 237 11.18 -7.74 -16.11
CA CYS A 237 12.33 -8.61 -15.86
C CYS A 237 12.01 -9.68 -14.81
N LYS A 238 12.97 -10.60 -14.60
CA LYS A 238 12.90 -11.61 -13.57
C LYS A 238 12.76 -10.93 -12.20
N THR A 239 11.69 -11.21 -11.47
CA THR A 239 11.34 -10.46 -10.25
C THR A 239 10.98 -11.38 -9.11
N TYR A 240 11.57 -11.15 -7.95
CA TYR A 240 11.28 -11.85 -6.71
C TYR A 240 10.68 -10.90 -5.68
N HIS A 241 9.59 -11.33 -5.04
CA HIS A 241 8.97 -10.62 -3.93
C HIS A 241 9.39 -11.30 -2.64
N ILE A 242 10.12 -10.58 -1.79
CA ILE A 242 10.67 -11.07 -0.52
C ILE A 242 10.22 -10.18 0.65
N GLU A 243 10.09 -10.77 1.82
CA GLU A 243 9.80 -10.03 3.06
C GLU A 243 11.08 -9.72 3.83
N THR A 244 12.06 -10.62 3.79
CA THR A 244 13.33 -10.48 4.53
C THR A 244 14.53 -10.89 3.67
N ALA A 245 15.74 -10.59 4.16
CA ALA A 245 17.00 -10.92 3.48
C ALA A 245 17.29 -12.44 3.44
N GLU A 246 16.73 -13.22 4.38
CA GLU A 246 16.91 -14.68 4.45
C GLU A 246 16.25 -15.41 3.28
N GLU A 247 15.27 -14.79 2.63
CA GLU A 247 14.61 -15.37 1.47
C GLU A 247 15.44 -15.28 0.18
N ILE A 248 16.55 -14.54 0.20
CA ILE A 248 17.44 -14.41 -0.96
C ILE A 248 18.18 -15.72 -1.19
N LYS A 249 18.10 -16.23 -2.44
CA LYS A 249 18.76 -17.46 -2.84
C LYS A 249 19.86 -17.18 -3.85
N SER A 250 21.03 -17.80 -3.66
CA SER A 250 22.19 -17.66 -4.57
C SER A 250 21.85 -18.05 -6.00
N GLU A 251 21.02 -19.08 -6.20
CA GLU A 251 20.58 -19.57 -7.51
C GLU A 251 19.86 -18.51 -8.37
N TRP A 252 19.41 -17.41 -7.78
CA TRP A 252 18.78 -16.31 -8.54
C TRP A 252 19.80 -15.53 -9.37
N PHE A 253 21.07 -15.61 -9.02
CA PHE A 253 22.18 -14.83 -9.58
C PHE A 253 23.17 -15.65 -10.42
N THR A 254 23.01 -16.98 -10.46
CA THR A 254 23.98 -17.89 -11.12
C THR A 254 23.72 -18.14 -12.61
N GLN A 255 22.68 -17.56 -13.22
CA GLN A 255 22.24 -17.88 -14.60
C GLN A 255 22.71 -16.89 -15.67
N SER A 256 23.81 -16.22 -15.50
CA SER A 256 24.38 -15.38 -16.57
C SER A 256 25.56 -16.10 -17.21
N GLU A 257 25.39 -16.64 -18.44
CA GLU A 257 26.47 -17.17 -19.27
C GLU A 257 27.44 -16.09 -19.76
N ASN A 258 27.08 -14.82 -19.59
CA ASN A 258 27.91 -13.67 -19.87
C ASN A 258 28.41 -13.04 -18.57
N LEU A 259 29.70 -13.16 -18.32
CA LEU A 259 30.48 -12.64 -17.19
C LEU A 259 30.56 -11.09 -17.07
N SER A 260 29.68 -10.36 -17.68
CA SER A 260 29.47 -8.95 -17.32
C SER A 260 28.58 -8.91 -16.09
N SER A 261 29.03 -8.27 -15.02
CA SER A 261 28.36 -8.18 -13.72
C SER A 261 26.84 -8.07 -13.81
N LEU A 262 26.12 -9.04 -13.21
CA LEU A 262 24.67 -9.12 -13.17
C LEU A 262 24.09 -7.84 -12.52
N LYS A 263 23.10 -7.22 -13.13
CA LYS A 263 22.44 -6.03 -12.60
C LYS A 263 21.22 -6.43 -11.77
N VAL A 264 21.26 -6.14 -10.48
CA VAL A 264 20.16 -6.42 -9.55
C VAL A 264 19.54 -5.11 -9.09
N GLY A 265 18.26 -4.94 -9.37
CA GLY A 265 17.47 -3.81 -8.89
C GLY A 265 16.76 -4.14 -7.58
N VAL A 266 16.74 -3.21 -6.64
CA VAL A 266 16.00 -3.32 -5.38
C VAL A 266 14.97 -2.21 -5.31
N THR A 267 13.72 -2.58 -5.07
CA THR A 267 12.65 -1.66 -4.71
C THR A 267 11.91 -2.17 -3.48
N ALA A 268 11.12 -1.31 -2.85
CA ALA A 268 10.42 -1.68 -1.63
C ALA A 268 9.04 -1.03 -1.55
N GLY A 269 8.09 -1.75 -0.96
CA GLY A 269 6.75 -1.26 -0.72
C GLY A 269 6.70 -0.06 0.23
N ALA A 270 5.60 0.71 0.14
CA ALA A 270 5.37 1.90 0.97
C ALA A 270 5.29 1.64 2.48
N SER A 271 5.13 0.36 2.88
CA SER A 271 5.11 -0.11 4.26
C SER A 271 6.39 -0.86 4.68
N THR A 272 7.46 -0.80 3.88
CA THR A 272 8.73 -1.48 4.15
C THR A 272 9.67 -0.53 4.88
N PRO A 273 10.16 -0.88 6.07
CA PRO A 273 11.10 -0.04 6.83
C PRO A 273 12.51 -0.04 6.22
N ASP A 274 13.23 1.06 6.42
CA ASP A 274 14.56 1.28 5.86
C ASP A 274 15.58 0.22 6.31
N TRP A 275 15.45 -0.31 7.53
CA TRP A 275 16.35 -1.34 8.06
C TRP A 275 16.22 -2.68 7.30
N LEU A 276 15.00 -3.09 6.89
CA LEU A 276 14.82 -4.28 6.04
C LEU A 276 15.47 -4.10 4.66
N ILE A 277 15.35 -2.90 4.09
CA ILE A 277 16.00 -2.59 2.81
C ILE A 277 17.52 -2.69 2.95
N LYS A 278 18.06 -2.16 4.05
CA LYS A 278 19.48 -2.23 4.37
C LYS A 278 19.96 -3.68 4.53
N GLU A 279 19.25 -4.52 5.26
CA GLU A 279 19.58 -5.94 5.42
C GLU A 279 19.60 -6.66 4.06
N VAL A 280 18.61 -6.44 3.20
CA VAL A 280 18.57 -6.99 1.85
C VAL A 280 19.78 -6.52 1.02
N THR A 281 20.12 -5.24 1.07
CA THR A 281 21.24 -4.72 0.30
C THR A 281 22.61 -5.22 0.82
N GLU A 282 22.79 -5.31 2.13
CA GLU A 282 24.01 -5.92 2.72
C GLU A 282 24.12 -7.41 2.35
N LYS A 283 23.02 -8.15 2.40
CA LYS A 283 23.03 -9.54 1.97
C LYS A 283 23.37 -9.70 0.49
N LEU A 284 22.87 -8.80 -0.38
CA LEU A 284 23.24 -8.83 -1.81
C LEU A 284 24.74 -8.58 -2.04
N LYS A 285 25.38 -7.72 -1.25
CA LYS A 285 26.83 -7.46 -1.37
C LYS A 285 27.65 -8.74 -1.16
N THR A 286 27.21 -9.67 -0.28
CA THR A 286 27.91 -10.94 -0.08
C THR A 286 27.88 -11.88 -1.28
N TYR A 287 27.06 -11.61 -2.30
CA TYR A 287 27.04 -12.34 -3.56
C TYR A 287 27.79 -11.57 -4.68
N ALA A 288 28.24 -10.37 -4.41
CA ALA A 288 28.92 -9.52 -5.38
C ALA A 288 30.46 -9.67 -5.32
N GLU A 289 30.95 -10.20 -4.22
CA GLU A 289 32.35 -10.64 -4.01
C GLU A 289 32.55 -12.04 -4.61
#